data_05b02f1401a6d343add569b5b056d157
#
_entry.id   05b02f1401a6d343add569b5b056d157
#
_cell.length_a   1.000
_cell.length_b   1.000
_cell.length_c   1.000
_cell.angle_alpha   90.00
_cell.angle_beta   90.00
_cell.angle_gamma   90.00
#
_symmetry.space_group_name_H-M   'P 1'
#
loop_
_entity.id
_entity.type
_entity.pdbx_description
1 polymer ?
#
loop_
_entity_poly.entity_id
_entity_poly.type
_entity_poly.pdbx_seq_one_letter_code
_entity_poly.pdbx_strand_id
1 'polypeptide(L)'
;MKLLSRIEEIILLSIWRLGDKAYGMSIREEVIKATGKKWLLGAIYGPLGRLHKNGYVLTSKGEPTPERGGRSKVYYRLSREGINALREIRRVNSVIWNGIEELEFKEE
;
A
#
# COMPACT_ATOMS: atom_id res chain seq x y z
N MET A 1 -5.06 16.97 -9.06
CA MET A 1 -4.70 15.85 -8.15
C MET A 1 -4.23 14.65 -8.95
N LYS A 2 -3.16 14.02 -8.50
CA LYS A 2 -2.66 12.82 -9.15
C LYS A 2 -3.32 11.59 -8.54
N LEU A 3 -3.94 10.76 -9.37
CA LEU A 3 -4.52 9.50 -8.90
C LEU A 3 -3.42 8.45 -8.80
N LEU A 4 -3.39 7.75 -7.69
CA LEU A 4 -2.47 6.64 -7.48
C LEU A 4 -2.96 5.40 -8.22
N SER A 5 -2.03 4.52 -8.59
CA SER A 5 -2.40 3.24 -9.18
C SER A 5 -3.04 2.34 -8.12
N ARG A 6 -3.73 1.30 -8.59
CA ARG A 6 -4.39 0.36 -7.69
C ARG A 6 -3.39 -0.32 -6.75
N ILE A 7 -2.22 -0.71 -7.26
CA ILE A 7 -1.22 -1.36 -6.41
C ILE A 7 -0.65 -0.37 -5.39
N GLU A 8 -0.45 0.88 -5.76
CA GLU A 8 0.00 1.90 -4.82
C GLU A 8 -1.03 2.11 -3.70
N GLU A 9 -2.31 2.15 -4.05
CA GLU A 9 -3.38 2.23 -3.06
C GLU A 9 -3.36 1.05 -2.09
N ILE A 10 -3.24 -0.17 -2.63
CA ILE A 10 -3.23 -1.38 -1.81
C ILE A 10 -2.03 -1.39 -0.88
N ILE A 11 -0.85 -0.96 -1.36
CA ILE A 11 0.35 -0.86 -0.53
C ILE A 11 0.14 0.13 0.61
N LEU A 12 -0.40 1.31 0.33
CA LEU A 12 -0.64 2.30 1.38
C LEU A 12 -1.62 1.78 2.43
N LEU A 13 -2.69 1.12 2.00
CA LEU A 13 -3.64 0.52 2.93
C LEU A 13 -3.03 -0.62 3.74
N SER A 14 -2.14 -1.39 3.13
CA SER A 14 -1.41 -2.44 3.83
C SER A 14 -0.52 -1.87 4.93
N ILE A 15 0.16 -0.77 4.63
CA ILE A 15 0.98 -0.07 5.63
C ILE A 15 0.11 0.41 6.80
N TRP A 16 -1.04 0.99 6.50
CA TRP A 16 -1.96 1.44 7.54
C TRP A 16 -2.41 0.27 8.42
N ARG A 17 -2.79 -0.85 7.81
CA ARG A 17 -3.25 -2.03 8.55
C ARG A 17 -2.16 -2.62 9.43
N LEU A 18 -0.91 -2.62 8.97
CA LEU A 18 0.21 -3.20 9.71
C LEU A 18 0.70 -2.31 10.86
N GLY A 19 0.41 -1.01 10.79
CA GLY A 19 0.84 -0.08 11.84
C GLY A 19 2.35 -0.03 11.94
N ASP A 20 2.89 -0.23 13.14
CA ASP A 20 4.33 -0.18 13.39
C ASP A 20 5.10 -1.42 12.91
N LYS A 21 4.40 -2.38 12.31
CA LYS A 21 5.00 -3.63 11.80
C LYS A 21 5.13 -3.63 10.28
N ALA A 22 5.05 -2.47 9.63
CA ALA A 22 5.08 -2.39 8.18
C ALA A 22 6.52 -2.29 7.67
N TYR A 23 7.03 -3.38 7.12
CA TYR A 23 8.30 -3.44 6.42
C TYR A 23 8.11 -4.28 5.15
N GLY A 24 9.10 -4.34 4.27
CA GLY A 24 8.94 -4.92 2.93
C GLY A 24 8.22 -6.26 2.91
N MET A 25 8.69 -7.22 3.71
CA MET A 25 8.11 -8.57 3.71
C MET A 25 6.69 -8.58 4.28
N SER A 26 6.42 -7.86 5.36
CA SER A 26 5.06 -7.83 5.93
C SER A 26 4.08 -7.12 5.01
N ILE A 27 4.52 -6.07 4.32
CA ILE A 27 3.70 -5.39 3.32
C ILE A 27 3.36 -6.35 2.18
N ARG A 28 4.36 -7.09 1.68
CA ARG A 28 4.15 -8.09 0.63
C ARG A 28 3.10 -9.13 1.05
N GLU A 29 3.20 -9.63 2.29
CA GLU A 29 2.24 -10.60 2.80
C GLU A 29 0.82 -10.05 2.84
N GLU A 30 0.65 -8.79 3.25
CA GLU A 30 -0.66 -8.13 3.26
C GLU A 30 -1.20 -7.97 1.84
N VAL A 31 -0.35 -7.61 0.89
CA VAL A 31 -0.77 -7.47 -0.51
C VAL A 31 -1.22 -8.82 -1.07
N ILE A 32 -0.48 -9.89 -0.75
CA ILE A 32 -0.86 -11.25 -1.18
C ILE A 32 -2.22 -11.62 -0.59
N LYS A 33 -2.45 -11.37 0.69
CA LYS A 33 -3.75 -11.63 1.32
C LYS A 33 -4.89 -10.88 0.63
N ALA A 34 -4.65 -9.61 0.33
CA ALA A 34 -5.68 -8.75 -0.25
C ALA A 34 -6.01 -9.13 -1.69
N THR A 35 -5.01 -9.50 -2.48
CA THR A 35 -5.19 -9.74 -3.93
C THR A 35 -5.38 -11.20 -4.28
N GLY A 36 -4.99 -12.11 -3.40
CA GLY A 36 -4.97 -13.54 -3.69
C GLY A 36 -3.92 -13.93 -4.73
N LYS A 37 -3.03 -13.02 -5.09
CA LYS A 37 -1.99 -13.25 -6.10
C LYS A 37 -0.63 -13.30 -5.44
N LYS A 38 0.28 -14.07 -6.03
CA LYS A 38 1.65 -14.13 -5.59
C LYS A 38 2.41 -12.94 -6.19
N TRP A 39 3.04 -12.15 -5.34
CA TRP A 39 3.82 -10.98 -5.74
C TRP A 39 5.29 -11.23 -5.46
N LEU A 40 6.13 -10.96 -6.44
CA LEU A 40 7.58 -10.96 -6.22
C LEU A 40 7.95 -9.72 -5.42
N LEU A 41 9.02 -9.83 -4.64
CA LEU A 41 9.44 -8.75 -3.75
C LEU A 41 9.73 -7.45 -4.53
N GLY A 42 10.35 -7.56 -5.71
CA GLY A 42 10.61 -6.41 -6.56
C GLY A 42 9.34 -5.69 -7.02
N ALA A 43 8.24 -6.44 -7.20
CA ALA A 43 6.95 -5.85 -7.59
C ALA A 43 6.33 -5.04 -6.45
N ILE A 44 6.79 -5.24 -5.22
CA ILE A 44 6.39 -4.43 -4.07
C ILE A 44 7.35 -3.26 -3.87
N TYR A 45 8.66 -3.51 -3.93
CA TYR A 45 9.65 -2.46 -3.70
C TYR A 45 9.64 -1.37 -4.77
N GLY A 46 9.31 -1.70 -6.01
CA GLY A 46 9.20 -0.68 -7.07
C GLY A 46 8.17 0.39 -6.73
N PRO A 47 6.90 0.01 -6.57
CA PRO A 47 5.86 0.99 -6.17
C PRO A 47 6.15 1.65 -4.83
N LEU A 48 6.68 0.90 -3.86
CA LEU A 48 6.99 1.42 -2.54
C LEU A 48 8.06 2.53 -2.62
N GLY A 49 9.07 2.33 -3.46
CA GLY A 49 10.10 3.34 -3.69
C GLY A 49 9.53 4.61 -4.33
N ARG A 50 8.61 4.46 -5.27
CA ARG A 50 7.93 5.61 -5.88
C ARG A 50 7.08 6.36 -4.86
N LEU A 51 6.38 5.63 -4.02
CA LEU A 51 5.57 6.25 -2.95
C LEU A 51 6.45 7.02 -1.99
N HIS A 52 7.61 6.47 -1.63
CA HIS A 52 8.57 7.15 -0.77
C HIS A 52 9.13 8.40 -1.45
N LYS A 53 9.56 8.27 -2.70
CA LYS A 53 10.12 9.38 -3.47
C LYS A 53 9.12 10.53 -3.59
N ASN A 54 7.83 10.21 -3.74
CA ASN A 54 6.78 11.21 -3.94
C ASN A 54 6.16 11.70 -2.62
N GLY A 55 6.71 11.28 -1.49
CA GLY A 55 6.32 11.83 -0.20
C GLY A 55 5.08 11.21 0.43
N TYR A 56 4.59 10.08 -0.06
CA TYR A 56 3.40 9.43 0.49
C TYR A 56 3.69 8.55 1.69
N VAL A 57 4.94 8.10 1.83
CA VAL A 57 5.36 7.30 2.98
C VAL A 57 6.63 7.86 3.57
N LEU A 58 6.82 7.61 4.85
CA LEU A 58 8.03 7.94 5.60
C LEU A 58 8.69 6.63 6.00
N THR A 59 10.01 6.67 6.14
CA THR A 59 10.77 5.49 6.52
C THR A 59 11.50 5.71 7.83
N SER A 60 11.76 4.61 8.53
CA SER A 60 12.61 4.60 9.70
C SER A 60 13.34 3.27 9.76
N LYS A 61 14.53 3.26 10.35
CA LYS A 61 15.29 2.02 10.52
C LYS A 61 14.97 1.43 11.88
N GLY A 62 14.74 0.12 11.90
CA GLY A 62 14.60 -0.63 13.14
C GLY A 62 15.96 -1.05 13.66
N GLU A 63 15.94 -1.76 14.78
CA GLU A 63 17.14 -2.30 15.38
C GLU A 63 17.74 -3.40 14.51
N PRO A 64 19.08 -3.46 14.36
CA PRO A 64 19.71 -4.60 13.69
C PRO A 64 19.42 -5.90 14.46
N THR A 65 19.20 -6.99 13.72
CA THR A 65 18.96 -8.29 14.34
C THR A 65 19.93 -9.33 13.77
N PRO A 66 20.28 -10.35 14.56
CA PRO A 66 21.14 -11.43 14.06
C PRO A 66 20.57 -12.13 12.84
N GLU A 67 19.24 -12.30 12.77
CA GLU A 67 18.56 -12.96 11.68
C GLU A 67 18.75 -12.24 10.34
N ARG A 68 19.10 -10.96 10.38
CA ARG A 68 19.33 -10.16 9.19
C ARG A 68 20.82 -9.88 8.96
N GLY A 69 21.70 -10.64 9.63
CA GLY A 69 23.14 -10.43 9.49
C GLY A 69 23.59 -9.07 9.98
N GLY A 70 22.96 -8.53 11.00
CA GLY A 70 23.26 -7.21 11.55
C GLY A 70 22.65 -6.04 10.80
N ARG A 71 21.83 -6.30 9.76
CA ARG A 71 21.16 -5.23 9.01
C ARG A 71 19.85 -4.85 9.68
N SER A 72 19.54 -3.55 9.65
CA SER A 72 18.26 -3.04 10.15
C SER A 72 17.15 -3.29 9.15
N LYS A 73 15.94 -3.53 9.66
CA LYS A 73 14.74 -3.48 8.84
C LYS A 73 14.40 -2.02 8.57
N VAL A 74 13.88 -1.75 7.39
CA VAL A 74 13.32 -0.45 7.06
C VAL A 74 11.81 -0.54 7.25
N TYR A 75 11.30 0.31 8.14
CA TYR A 75 9.87 0.38 8.42
C TYR A 75 9.26 1.56 7.69
N TYR A 76 8.00 1.41 7.32
CA TYR A 76 7.25 2.41 6.56
C TYR A 76 6.03 2.84 7.35
N ARG A 77 5.68 4.11 7.21
CA ARG A 77 4.42 4.62 7.71
C ARG A 77 3.89 5.67 6.74
N LEU A 78 2.60 5.92 6.78
CA LEU A 78 2.00 6.93 5.92
C LEU A 78 2.39 8.31 6.36
N SER A 79 2.73 9.17 5.41
CA SER A 79 2.83 10.60 5.65
C SER A 79 1.43 11.20 5.66
N ARG A 80 1.35 12.50 6.00
CA ARG A 80 0.09 13.24 5.88
C ARG A 80 -0.44 13.17 4.44
N GLU A 81 0.45 13.33 3.47
CA GLU A 81 0.10 13.26 2.04
C GLU A 81 -0.41 11.87 1.66
N GLY A 82 0.15 10.82 2.24
CA GLY A 82 -0.33 9.46 2.01
C GLY A 82 -1.73 9.25 2.54
N ILE A 83 -2.01 9.75 3.74
CA ILE A 83 -3.34 9.67 4.33
C ILE A 83 -4.34 10.47 3.48
N ASN A 84 -3.97 11.68 3.06
CA ASN A 84 -4.84 12.50 2.23
C ASN A 84 -5.11 11.85 0.89
N ALA A 85 -4.11 11.20 0.28
CA ALA A 85 -4.29 10.49 -0.98
C ALA A 85 -5.30 9.34 -0.83
N LEU A 86 -5.23 8.58 0.26
CA LEU A 86 -6.18 7.50 0.52
C LEU A 86 -7.59 8.03 0.75
N ARG A 87 -7.72 9.14 1.48
CA ARG A 87 -9.03 9.77 1.70
C ARG A 87 -9.64 10.23 0.37
N GLU A 88 -8.82 10.79 -0.52
CA GLU A 88 -9.28 11.25 -1.82
C GLU A 88 -9.70 10.07 -2.70
N ILE A 89 -8.94 8.99 -2.71
CA ILE A 89 -9.30 7.76 -3.43
C ILE A 89 -10.65 7.25 -2.93
N ARG A 90 -10.83 7.20 -1.61
CA ARG A 90 -12.08 6.73 -1.02
C ARG A 90 -13.26 7.63 -1.42
N ARG A 91 -13.04 8.95 -1.45
CA ARG A 91 -14.08 9.89 -1.87
C ARG A 91 -14.46 9.66 -3.33
N VAL A 92 -13.48 9.54 -4.21
CA VAL A 92 -13.73 9.29 -5.64
C VAL A 92 -14.46 7.96 -5.83
N ASN A 93 -14.03 6.92 -5.12
CA ASN A 93 -14.70 5.62 -5.19
C ASN A 93 -16.16 5.72 -4.74
N SER A 94 -16.42 6.44 -3.67
CA SER A 94 -17.80 6.61 -3.19
C SER A 94 -18.67 7.34 -4.21
N VAL A 95 -18.12 8.36 -4.86
CA VAL A 95 -18.86 9.11 -5.88
C VAL A 95 -19.17 8.24 -7.10
N ILE A 96 -18.16 7.54 -7.60
CA ILE A 96 -18.31 6.77 -8.84
C ILE A 96 -19.16 5.51 -8.65
N TRP A 97 -19.10 4.91 -7.45
CA TRP A 97 -19.95 3.76 -7.12
C TRP A 97 -21.38 4.15 -6.73
N ASN A 98 -21.64 5.42 -6.49
CA ASN A 98 -22.95 5.86 -6.06
C ASN A 98 -24.02 5.42 -7.06
N GLY A 99 -25.06 4.74 -6.57
CA GLY A 99 -26.14 4.22 -7.40
C GLY A 99 -25.84 2.86 -8.04
N ILE A 100 -24.62 2.34 -7.87
CA ILE A 100 -24.26 1.01 -8.37
C ILE A 100 -24.26 0.05 -7.19
N GLU A 101 -25.25 -0.83 -7.12
CA GLU A 101 -25.33 -1.80 -6.00
C GLU A 101 -24.61 -3.08 -6.34
N GLU A 102 -24.90 -3.65 -7.51
CA GLU A 102 -24.25 -4.87 -7.98
C GLU A 102 -23.91 -4.73 -9.45
N LEU A 103 -22.80 -5.36 -9.83
CA LEU A 103 -22.42 -5.43 -11.21
C LEU A 103 -22.92 -6.75 -11.77
N GLU A 104 -23.81 -6.66 -12.76
CA GLU A 104 -24.39 -7.82 -13.41
C GLU A 104 -24.09 -7.79 -14.90
N PHE A 105 -23.98 -8.99 -15.50
CA PHE A 105 -23.89 -9.07 -16.95
C PHE A 105 -25.23 -8.68 -17.56
N LYS A 106 -25.18 -7.78 -18.53
CA LYS A 106 -26.38 -7.40 -19.28
C LYS A 106 -26.55 -8.35 -20.45
N GLU A 107 -27.77 -8.87 -20.60
CA GLU A 107 -28.10 -9.65 -21.77
C GLU A 107 -28.41 -8.73 -22.94
N GLU A 108 -27.99 -9.11 -24.11
CA GLU A 108 -28.26 -8.34 -25.32
C GLU A 108 -29.50 -8.82 -26.07
#